data_f0ad09e602d172017841c5fa82f67c24
#
_entry.id   f0ad09e602d172017841c5fa82f67c24
#
_cell.length_a   1.000
_cell.length_b   1.000
_cell.length_c   1.000
_cell.angle_alpha   90.00
_cell.angle_beta   90.00
_cell.angle_gamma   90.00
#
_symmetry.space_group_name_H-M   'P 1'
#
loop_
_entity.id
_entity.type
_entity.pdbx_description
1 polymer ?
#
loop_
_entity_poly.entity_id
_entity_poly.type
_entity_poly.pdbx_seq_one_letter_code
_entity_poly.pdbx_strand_id
1 'polypeptide(L)'
;MQRTIAQPFSVRSRSAIFSYCADGETFKKCPAELGIQIRRNHGVNCNAYRYQARITGSAFDTEECRWSDEWDWLGTPFDCFQPGECPLQEAKGNYDQFLDRSIRKAQNWLDGFRTMEDQIIEQGGLTRGNPPARLTWYLHTPLTYRQTAPLLARVGALSVYQT
;
A
#
# COMPACT_ATOMS: atom_id res chain seq x y z
N MET A 1 11.74 37.71 43.27
CA MET A 1 11.99 37.36 41.86
C MET A 1 12.47 35.91 41.80
N GLN A 2 11.54 34.99 41.59
CA GLN A 2 11.87 33.56 41.45
C GLN A 2 11.92 33.23 39.97
N ARG A 3 13.07 32.68 39.52
CA ARG A 3 13.24 32.18 38.14
C ARG A 3 12.72 30.74 38.06
N THR A 4 11.70 30.55 37.26
CA THR A 4 11.19 29.22 36.89
C THR A 4 12.14 28.59 35.89
N ILE A 5 12.73 27.47 36.27
CA ILE A 5 13.61 26.67 35.40
C ILE A 5 12.70 25.71 34.64
N ALA A 6 12.69 25.82 33.32
CA ALA A 6 12.00 24.90 32.44
C ALA A 6 12.73 23.55 32.42
N GLN A 7 11.96 22.47 32.63
CA GLN A 7 12.50 21.11 32.54
C GLN A 7 12.52 20.63 31.07
N PRO A 8 13.52 19.85 30.66
CA PRO A 8 13.64 19.37 29.30
C PRO A 8 12.64 18.21 29.05
N PHE A 9 12.03 18.25 27.87
CA PHE A 9 11.17 17.20 27.36
C PHE A 9 11.93 15.87 27.27
N SER A 10 11.47 14.87 28.01
CA SER A 10 11.95 13.49 27.92
C SER A 10 11.43 12.85 26.63
N VAL A 11 12.33 12.58 25.70
CA VAL A 11 12.09 11.73 24.53
C VAL A 11 11.90 10.30 25.05
N ARG A 12 10.65 9.83 25.10
CA ARG A 12 10.38 8.41 25.37
C ARG A 12 10.85 7.58 24.18
N SER A 13 11.99 6.95 24.35
CA SER A 13 12.43 5.83 23.53
C SER A 13 11.35 4.75 23.57
N ARG A 14 10.72 4.49 22.43
CA ARG A 14 9.86 3.31 22.28
C ARG A 14 10.77 2.10 22.17
N SER A 15 11.04 1.49 23.31
CA SER A 15 11.62 0.15 23.37
C SER A 15 10.66 -0.81 22.66
N ALA A 16 11.12 -1.42 21.57
CA ALA A 16 10.45 -2.53 20.94
C ALA A 16 10.33 -3.66 21.98
N ILE A 17 9.10 -3.94 22.43
CA ILE A 17 8.82 -5.07 23.30
C ILE A 17 8.84 -6.30 22.40
N PHE A 18 9.93 -7.04 22.42
CA PHE A 18 10.01 -8.38 21.86
C PHE A 18 9.23 -9.33 22.78
N SER A 19 8.01 -9.69 22.39
CA SER A 19 7.31 -10.83 22.99
C SER A 19 7.97 -12.11 22.51
N TYR A 20 8.73 -12.76 23.38
CA TYR A 20 9.17 -14.12 23.18
C TYR A 20 7.98 -15.06 23.41
N CYS A 21 7.45 -15.65 22.34
CA CYS A 21 6.59 -16.84 22.48
C CYS A 21 7.47 -18.07 22.70
N ALA A 22 7.09 -18.88 23.68
CA ALA A 22 7.91 -19.95 24.25
C ALA A 22 7.95 -21.28 23.45
N ASP A 23 7.77 -21.24 22.14
CA ASP A 23 7.84 -22.43 21.28
C ASP A 23 8.78 -22.14 20.11
N GLY A 24 10.06 -22.26 20.32
CA GLY A 24 11.19 -22.50 19.41
C GLY A 24 11.13 -22.10 17.92
N GLU A 25 10.07 -21.49 17.43
CA GLU A 25 9.99 -20.94 16.08
C GLU A 25 10.62 -19.54 16.06
N THR A 26 11.78 -19.46 15.43
CA THR A 26 12.36 -18.17 15.06
C THR A 26 11.41 -17.47 14.11
N PHE A 27 10.64 -16.49 14.59
CA PHE A 27 9.86 -15.62 13.74
C PHE A 27 10.80 -14.99 12.71
N LYS A 28 10.65 -15.36 11.44
CA LYS A 28 11.38 -14.73 10.36
C LYS A 28 10.98 -13.26 10.35
N LYS A 29 11.95 -12.38 10.61
CA LYS A 29 11.76 -10.93 10.52
C LYS A 29 11.19 -10.60 9.14
N CYS A 30 10.16 -9.76 9.10
CA CYS A 30 9.54 -9.37 7.84
C CYS A 30 10.52 -8.56 6.99
N PRO A 31 10.93 -9.03 5.79
CA PRO A 31 11.88 -8.30 4.97
C PRO A 31 11.33 -6.94 4.49
N ALA A 32 10.01 -6.77 4.38
CA ALA A 32 9.39 -5.51 4.01
C ALA A 32 9.52 -4.40 5.07
N GLU A 33 9.90 -4.72 6.30
CA GLU A 33 10.26 -3.72 7.33
C GLU A 33 11.50 -2.89 6.97
N LEU A 34 12.31 -3.35 6.04
CA LEU A 34 13.48 -2.62 5.55
C LEU A 34 13.13 -1.55 4.50
N GLY A 35 11.87 -1.45 4.11
CA GLY A 35 11.38 -0.37 3.27
C GLY A 35 11.37 0.97 4.01
N ILE A 36 11.05 2.03 3.29
CA ILE A 36 10.96 3.39 3.80
C ILE A 36 9.64 4.04 3.40
N GLN A 37 9.10 4.88 4.26
CA GLN A 37 7.97 5.72 3.88
C GLN A 37 8.45 6.85 2.98
N ILE A 38 7.77 7.02 1.86
CA ILE A 38 8.04 8.07 0.88
C ILE A 38 6.77 8.86 0.59
N ARG A 39 6.94 10.12 0.18
CA ARG A 39 5.83 10.93 -0.33
C ARG A 39 5.87 10.97 -1.85
N ARG A 40 4.76 10.60 -2.48
CA ARG A 40 4.66 10.59 -3.93
C ARG A 40 3.56 11.51 -4.44
N ASN A 41 3.86 12.17 -5.54
CA ASN A 41 2.93 13.02 -6.27
C ASN A 41 2.55 12.33 -7.59
N HIS A 42 1.32 11.85 -7.67
CA HIS A 42 0.76 11.22 -8.88
C HIS A 42 -0.19 12.17 -9.63
N GLY A 43 -0.12 13.47 -9.32
CA GLY A 43 -1.04 14.47 -9.83
C GLY A 43 -2.33 14.57 -8.99
N VAL A 44 -3.23 15.43 -9.40
CA VAL A 44 -4.47 15.71 -8.65
C VAL A 44 -5.48 14.60 -8.85
N ASN A 45 -5.73 13.79 -7.82
CA ASN A 45 -6.71 12.71 -7.84
C ASN A 45 -7.32 12.44 -6.45
N CYS A 46 -8.22 13.32 -6.00
CA CYS A 46 -8.84 13.22 -4.68
C CYS A 46 -9.55 11.87 -4.42
N ASN A 47 -10.19 11.31 -5.43
CA ASN A 47 -10.93 10.06 -5.25
C ASN A 47 -10.00 8.88 -4.99
N ALA A 48 -8.87 8.79 -5.71
CA ALA A 48 -7.88 7.76 -5.50
C ALA A 48 -7.22 7.89 -4.12
N TYR A 49 -6.75 9.08 -3.76
CA TYR A 49 -6.09 9.31 -2.47
C TYR A 49 -7.01 9.09 -1.27
N ARG A 50 -8.27 9.50 -1.35
CA ARG A 50 -9.27 9.23 -0.30
C ARG A 50 -9.54 7.74 -0.14
N TYR A 51 -9.64 7.01 -1.26
CA TYR A 51 -9.82 5.57 -1.21
C TYR A 51 -8.61 4.88 -0.60
N GLN A 52 -7.39 5.20 -1.09
CA GLN A 52 -6.13 4.70 -0.54
C GLN A 52 -6.04 4.94 0.97
N ALA A 53 -6.23 6.18 1.42
CA ALA A 53 -6.17 6.54 2.83
C ALA A 53 -7.22 5.81 3.68
N ARG A 54 -8.42 5.62 3.16
CA ARG A 54 -9.48 4.85 3.87
C ARG A 54 -9.09 3.40 4.08
N ILE A 55 -8.43 2.77 3.09
CA ILE A 55 -8.02 1.37 3.15
C ILE A 55 -6.77 1.20 4.00
N THR A 56 -5.78 2.04 3.80
CA THR A 56 -4.43 1.84 4.33
C THR A 56 -4.13 2.65 5.59
N GLY A 57 -4.87 3.73 5.82
CA GLY A 57 -4.56 4.71 6.85
C GLY A 57 -3.42 5.66 6.48
N SER A 58 -2.87 5.58 5.26
CA SER A 58 -1.78 6.45 4.80
C SER A 58 -2.21 7.90 4.70
N ALA A 59 -1.31 8.82 5.04
CA ALA A 59 -1.58 10.25 4.93
C ALA A 59 -1.59 10.69 3.46
N PHE A 60 -2.41 11.69 3.16
CA PHE A 60 -2.46 12.32 1.86
C PHE A 60 -2.77 13.82 1.99
N ASP A 61 -2.56 14.56 0.91
CA ASP A 61 -2.94 15.97 0.82
C ASP A 61 -4.47 16.11 0.75
N THR A 62 -5.07 16.53 1.86
CA THR A 62 -6.53 16.67 1.98
C THR A 62 -7.08 17.93 1.31
N GLU A 63 -6.23 18.91 1.03
CA GLU A 63 -6.63 20.21 0.44
C GLU A 63 -6.59 20.17 -1.07
N GLU A 64 -5.46 19.81 -1.64
CA GLU A 64 -5.21 19.85 -3.08
C GLU A 64 -5.14 18.47 -3.74
N CYS A 65 -5.08 17.39 -2.95
CA CYS A 65 -5.02 16.00 -3.43
C CYS A 65 -3.88 15.74 -4.41
N ARG A 66 -2.69 16.23 -4.09
CA ARG A 66 -1.52 16.13 -4.97
C ARG A 66 -0.55 15.03 -4.61
N TRP A 67 -0.58 14.56 -3.36
CA TRP A 67 0.37 13.56 -2.86
C TRP A 67 -0.29 12.60 -1.87
N SER A 68 0.31 11.43 -1.77
CA SER A 68 0.08 10.46 -0.69
C SER A 68 1.39 9.93 -0.14
N ASP A 69 1.37 9.48 1.11
CA ASP A 69 2.48 8.71 1.66
C ASP A 69 2.33 7.25 1.25
N GLU A 70 3.43 6.66 0.80
CA GLU A 70 3.54 5.30 0.30
C GLU A 70 4.72 4.59 0.97
N TRP A 71 4.84 3.29 0.78
CA TRP A 71 5.93 2.47 1.28
C TRP A 71 6.79 1.99 0.11
N ASP A 72 8.04 2.46 0.04
CA ASP A 72 9.01 1.96 -0.93
C ASP A 72 9.80 0.80 -0.33
N TRP A 73 9.74 -0.34 -0.97
CA TRP A 73 10.52 -1.50 -0.59
C TRP A 73 11.23 -2.09 -1.81
N LEU A 74 12.56 -2.09 -1.75
CA LEU A 74 13.46 -2.52 -2.83
C LEU A 74 13.21 -1.79 -4.17
N GLY A 75 12.84 -0.50 -4.10
CA GLY A 75 12.56 0.34 -5.27
C GLY A 75 11.17 0.16 -5.87
N THR A 76 10.33 -0.70 -5.27
CA THR A 76 8.94 -0.90 -5.68
C THR A 76 8.02 -0.22 -4.66
N PRO A 77 7.16 0.72 -5.09
CA PRO A 77 6.22 1.39 -4.20
C PRO A 77 4.98 0.53 -3.94
N PHE A 78 4.46 0.65 -2.73
CA PHE A 78 3.19 0.11 -2.25
C PHE A 78 2.42 1.20 -1.52
N ASP A 79 1.10 1.15 -1.52
CA ASP A 79 0.30 2.15 -0.81
C ASP A 79 0.50 2.12 0.70
N CYS A 80 0.81 0.95 1.28
CA CYS A 80 1.13 0.82 2.70
C CYS A 80 1.86 -0.50 3.00
N PHE A 81 2.58 -0.48 4.14
CA PHE A 81 3.09 -1.66 4.82
C PHE A 81 2.58 -1.67 6.26
N GLN A 82 2.09 -2.83 6.73
CA GLN A 82 1.66 -2.99 8.12
C GLN A 82 2.65 -3.87 8.89
N PRO A 83 3.34 -3.31 9.91
CA PRO A 83 4.20 -4.09 10.78
C PRO A 83 3.43 -5.16 11.54
N GLY A 84 4.06 -6.30 11.79
CA GLY A 84 3.53 -7.39 12.62
C GLY A 84 3.01 -8.58 11.82
N GLU A 85 2.20 -8.36 10.80
CA GLU A 85 1.68 -9.44 9.94
C GLU A 85 2.37 -9.56 8.58
N CYS A 86 3.27 -8.62 8.28
CA CYS A 86 4.05 -8.53 7.05
C CYS A 86 3.25 -8.33 5.73
N PRO A 87 2.03 -7.74 5.73
CA PRO A 87 1.35 -7.43 4.49
C PRO A 87 1.79 -6.09 3.91
N LEU A 88 2.04 -6.09 2.61
CA LEU A 88 2.07 -4.92 1.75
C LEU A 88 0.68 -4.75 1.14
N GLN A 89 0.23 -3.51 1.05
CA GLN A 89 -1.12 -3.18 0.60
C GLN A 89 -1.11 -2.28 -0.63
N GLU A 90 -2.03 -2.55 -1.53
CA GLU A 90 -2.31 -1.72 -2.70
C GLU A 90 -3.81 -1.46 -2.80
N ALA A 91 -4.23 -0.23 -3.04
CA ALA A 91 -5.62 0.18 -3.11
C ALA A 91 -5.94 0.86 -4.45
N LYS A 92 -6.81 0.26 -5.24
CA LYS A 92 -7.24 0.79 -6.53
C LYS A 92 -8.66 1.31 -6.45
N GLY A 93 -8.81 2.61 -6.60
CA GLY A 93 -10.10 3.30 -6.58
C GLY A 93 -10.99 2.95 -7.79
N ASN A 94 -11.60 3.96 -8.40
CA ASN A 94 -12.50 3.74 -9.53
C ASN A 94 -11.73 3.54 -10.84
N TYR A 95 -11.47 2.29 -11.19
CA TYR A 95 -10.85 1.88 -12.46
C TYR A 95 -11.86 1.34 -13.49
N ASP A 96 -13.12 1.12 -13.12
CA ASP A 96 -14.15 0.63 -14.04
C ASP A 96 -14.36 1.55 -15.25
N GLN A 97 -14.12 2.86 -15.08
CA GLN A 97 -14.11 3.83 -16.17
C GLN A 97 -13.13 3.48 -17.30
N PHE A 98 -12.07 2.74 -17.01
CA PHE A 98 -11.10 2.26 -18.00
C PHE A 98 -11.53 0.93 -18.63
N LEU A 99 -12.52 0.25 -18.06
CA LEU A 99 -13.06 -1.03 -18.53
C LEU A 99 -14.40 -0.88 -19.26
N ASP A 100 -15.04 0.27 -19.16
CA ASP A 100 -16.30 0.57 -19.84
C ASP A 100 -16.04 0.91 -21.32
N ARG A 101 -16.26 -0.09 -22.17
CA ARG A 101 -16.08 0.02 -23.63
C ARG A 101 -17.02 1.04 -24.29
N SER A 102 -18.01 1.57 -23.59
CA SER A 102 -18.93 2.60 -24.08
C SER A 102 -18.27 3.99 -24.16
N ILE A 103 -17.16 4.19 -23.44
CA ILE A 103 -16.41 5.44 -23.40
C ILE A 103 -15.40 5.48 -24.53
N ARG A 104 -15.56 6.40 -25.49
CA ARG A 104 -14.75 6.53 -26.72
C ARG A 104 -13.25 6.86 -26.55
N LYS A 105 -12.68 6.85 -25.34
CA LYS A 105 -11.26 7.10 -25.07
C LYS A 105 -10.45 5.81 -24.91
N ALA A 106 -10.63 4.89 -25.83
CA ALA A 106 -10.07 3.54 -25.76
C ALA A 106 -8.53 3.45 -25.72
N GLN A 107 -7.79 4.47 -26.11
CA GLN A 107 -6.31 4.43 -26.10
C GLN A 107 -5.72 4.62 -24.70
N ASN A 108 -6.23 5.57 -23.91
CA ASN A 108 -5.79 5.74 -22.51
C ASN A 108 -6.19 4.57 -21.61
N TRP A 109 -7.12 3.77 -22.05
CA TRP A 109 -7.67 2.61 -21.39
C TRP A 109 -6.71 1.41 -21.41
N LEU A 110 -6.13 1.10 -22.57
CA LEU A 110 -5.16 0.01 -22.73
C LEU A 110 -3.89 0.28 -21.91
N ASP A 111 -3.44 1.53 -21.86
CA ASP A 111 -2.22 1.90 -21.15
C ASP A 111 -2.40 1.85 -19.63
N GLY A 112 -3.53 2.34 -19.10
CA GLY A 112 -3.81 2.29 -17.66
C GLY A 112 -3.98 0.87 -17.14
N PHE A 113 -4.56 -0.03 -17.94
CA PHE A 113 -4.75 -1.43 -17.55
C PHE A 113 -3.44 -2.22 -17.64
N ARG A 114 -2.65 -2.02 -18.68
CA ARG A 114 -1.29 -2.59 -18.80
C ARG A 114 -0.40 -2.18 -17.64
N THR A 115 -0.41 -0.90 -17.29
CA THR A 115 0.34 -0.40 -16.13
C THR A 115 -0.08 -1.11 -14.83
N MET A 116 -1.37 -1.39 -14.66
CA MET A 116 -1.87 -2.13 -13.49
C MET A 116 -1.44 -3.60 -13.51
N GLU A 117 -1.49 -4.27 -14.67
CA GLU A 117 -1.01 -5.64 -14.83
C GLU A 117 0.49 -5.74 -14.54
N ASP A 118 1.30 -4.84 -15.08
CA ASP A 118 2.73 -4.76 -14.83
C ASP A 118 3.02 -4.56 -13.35
N GLN A 119 2.29 -3.68 -12.67
CA GLN A 119 2.40 -3.46 -11.23
C GLN A 119 2.05 -4.72 -10.42
N ILE A 120 0.99 -5.45 -10.80
CA ILE A 120 0.63 -6.72 -10.15
C ILE A 120 1.77 -7.74 -10.28
N ILE A 121 2.36 -7.85 -11.46
CA ILE A 121 3.44 -8.81 -11.73
C ILE A 121 4.69 -8.43 -10.92
N GLU A 122 5.06 -7.15 -10.92
CA GLU A 122 6.22 -6.64 -10.19
C GLU A 122 6.07 -6.84 -8.68
N GLN A 123 5.01 -6.31 -8.10
CA GLN A 123 4.74 -6.39 -6.66
C GLN A 123 4.56 -7.85 -6.19
N GLY A 124 3.83 -8.66 -6.96
CA GLY A 124 3.62 -10.07 -6.65
C GLY A 124 4.89 -10.90 -6.78
N GLY A 125 5.72 -10.61 -7.77
CA GLY A 125 7.04 -11.24 -7.94
C GLY A 125 7.95 -10.95 -6.76
N LEU A 126 8.01 -9.67 -6.35
CA LEU A 126 8.82 -9.21 -5.22
C LEU A 126 8.41 -9.88 -3.91
N THR A 127 7.11 -9.86 -3.58
CA THR A 127 6.61 -10.45 -2.32
C THR A 127 6.79 -11.96 -2.28
N ARG A 128 6.52 -12.66 -3.38
CA ARG A 128 6.70 -14.11 -3.48
C ARG A 128 8.18 -14.53 -3.35
N GLY A 129 9.09 -13.69 -3.85
CA GLY A 129 10.55 -13.92 -3.73
C GLY A 129 11.11 -13.68 -2.33
N ASN A 130 10.34 -13.03 -1.44
CA ASN A 130 10.79 -12.58 -0.14
C ASN A 130 9.82 -12.97 1.01
N PRO A 131 9.60 -14.27 1.28
CA PRO A 131 8.74 -14.68 2.37
C PRO A 131 9.34 -14.27 3.75
N PRO A 132 8.50 -13.91 4.73
CA PRO A 132 7.05 -14.04 4.80
C PRO A 132 6.24 -12.84 4.27
N ALA A 133 6.83 -11.94 3.46
CA ALA A 133 6.09 -10.82 2.88
C ALA A 133 4.85 -11.31 2.10
N ARG A 134 3.74 -10.61 2.27
CA ARG A 134 2.46 -10.89 1.62
C ARG A 134 1.96 -9.65 0.92
N LEU A 135 1.16 -9.83 -0.12
CA LEU A 135 0.55 -8.74 -0.88
C LEU A 135 -0.97 -8.85 -0.84
N THR A 136 -1.63 -7.75 -0.53
CA THR A 136 -3.10 -7.63 -0.61
C THR A 136 -3.48 -6.43 -1.46
N TRP A 137 -4.31 -6.67 -2.47
CA TRP A 137 -4.90 -5.63 -3.30
C TRP A 137 -6.36 -5.41 -2.94
N TYR A 138 -6.70 -4.17 -2.63
CA TYR A 138 -8.06 -3.71 -2.37
C TYR A 138 -8.60 -3.01 -3.62
N LEU A 139 -9.72 -3.49 -4.11
CA LEU A 139 -10.33 -3.09 -5.38
C LEU A 139 -11.71 -2.52 -5.11
N HIS A 140 -11.90 -1.24 -5.47
CA HIS A 140 -13.13 -0.51 -5.16
C HIS A 140 -14.30 -0.89 -6.04
N THR A 141 -14.05 -1.28 -7.30
CA THR A 141 -15.08 -1.46 -8.32
C THR A 141 -15.15 -2.89 -8.85
N PRO A 142 -16.37 -3.40 -9.16
CA PRO A 142 -16.59 -4.81 -9.42
C PRO A 142 -15.99 -5.30 -10.74
N LEU A 143 -15.90 -4.46 -11.78
CA LEU A 143 -15.30 -4.87 -13.06
C LEU A 143 -13.79 -5.00 -12.89
N THR A 144 -13.14 -4.04 -12.25
CA THR A 144 -11.70 -4.09 -11.94
C THR A 144 -11.38 -5.32 -11.11
N TYR A 145 -12.16 -5.61 -10.06
CA TYR A 145 -11.97 -6.81 -9.26
C TYR A 145 -12.03 -8.09 -10.10
N ARG A 146 -13.07 -8.25 -10.92
CA ARG A 146 -13.22 -9.46 -11.76
C ARG A 146 -12.11 -9.64 -12.78
N GLN A 147 -11.57 -8.55 -13.31
CA GLN A 147 -10.50 -8.59 -14.30
C GLN A 147 -9.14 -8.89 -13.66
N THR A 148 -8.85 -8.35 -12.47
CA THR A 148 -7.53 -8.44 -11.85
C THR A 148 -7.37 -9.63 -10.89
N ALA A 149 -8.44 -10.09 -10.24
CA ALA A 149 -8.38 -11.16 -9.26
C ALA A 149 -7.70 -12.45 -9.77
N PRO A 150 -7.93 -12.91 -11.02
CA PRO A 150 -7.23 -14.09 -11.54
C PRO A 150 -5.71 -13.89 -11.65
N LEU A 151 -5.27 -12.69 -12.05
CA LEU A 151 -3.85 -12.37 -12.15
C LEU A 151 -3.21 -12.25 -10.76
N LEU A 152 -3.89 -11.58 -9.82
CA LEU A 152 -3.46 -11.49 -8.42
C LEU A 152 -3.27 -12.87 -7.79
N ALA A 153 -4.23 -13.78 -8.00
CA ALA A 153 -4.10 -15.16 -7.54
C ALA A 153 -2.88 -15.89 -8.14
N ARG A 154 -2.58 -15.67 -9.42
CA ARG A 154 -1.41 -16.28 -10.09
C ARG A 154 -0.08 -15.81 -9.52
N VAL A 155 0.01 -14.56 -9.08
CA VAL A 155 1.21 -14.03 -8.43
C VAL A 155 1.26 -14.29 -6.91
N GLY A 156 0.23 -14.94 -6.35
CA GLY A 156 0.15 -15.26 -4.92
C GLY A 156 -0.31 -14.09 -4.04
N ALA A 157 -0.94 -13.08 -4.64
CA ALA A 157 -1.51 -11.96 -3.91
C ALA A 157 -2.99 -12.20 -3.55
N LEU A 158 -3.41 -11.65 -2.42
CA LEU A 158 -4.81 -11.62 -2.02
C LEU A 158 -5.54 -10.47 -2.71
N SER A 159 -6.73 -10.73 -3.24
CA SER A 159 -7.61 -9.70 -3.77
C SER A 159 -8.84 -9.53 -2.88
N VAL A 160 -9.17 -8.28 -2.54
CA VAL A 160 -10.32 -7.92 -1.71
C VAL A 160 -11.18 -6.92 -2.47
N TYR A 161 -12.47 -7.24 -2.65
CA TYR A 161 -13.45 -6.28 -3.14
C TYR A 161 -13.98 -5.47 -1.96
N GLN A 162 -13.75 -4.16 -1.97
CA GLN A 162 -14.15 -3.28 -0.86
C GLN A 162 -14.59 -1.91 -1.39
N THR A 163 -15.87 -1.62 -1.22
CA THR A 163 -16.50 -0.34 -1.58
C THR A 163 -16.31 0.73 -0.51
#